data_96bf4cd9ff477accc31aacf68a3bc05a
#
_entry.id   96bf4cd9ff477accc31aacf68a3bc05a
#
_cell.length_a   1.000
_cell.length_b   1.000
_cell.length_c   1.000
_cell.angle_alpha   90.00
_cell.angle_beta   90.00
_cell.angle_gamma   90.00
#
_symmetry.space_group_name_H-M   'P 1'
#
loop_
_entity.id
_entity.type
_entity.pdbx_description
1 polymer ?
#
loop_
_entity_poly.entity_id
_entity_poly.type
_entity_poly.pdbx_seq_one_letter_code
_entity_poly.pdbx_strand_id
1 'polypeptide(L)'
;MDRIAQIKGYLKRLGEGEALESVRKDFVEEFKDVDAAEIMQAEQQLLKEGTPLEKVQKLCDVHAALFHGATEEEQIASAEKAAAEAVKKKKLAVTQQLIQIPGHPLETLTRENEALEEILAHCMEAAESGEVRMSLLQELREVAIHYAKKGDLIYPHLKVKYGISGPSDVMWTVDDEIRDELAALATGKQDEVWISRFIAVVKRVEEMIYKEANILFPNCALNFTEEEWYGIYQDAKDYADCLGVNGRRWEKAEDFAQDQGTRAGNAQAGGEIKMAGGHLTVGQLEAMLNTIPLEISFVDADNINRYFNEGPKVFKRPGMAIDREVFTCHPPKIEKQVRRIIGEFRDGTLDKVPVWMEKNGRTMLVTYMAVRDRHNRYIGTMEIVQDMELSLIHIS
;
A
#
# COMPACT_ATOMS: atom_id res chain seq x y z
N MET A 1 -9.89 -31.96 11.06
CA MET A 1 -8.56 -31.51 11.53
C MET A 1 -8.53 -29.98 11.40
N ASP A 2 -7.81 -29.33 12.29
CA ASP A 2 -7.68 -27.87 12.24
C ASP A 2 -6.74 -27.51 11.07
N ARG A 3 -7.31 -26.98 9.98
CA ARG A 3 -6.58 -26.58 8.77
C ARG A 3 -5.51 -25.53 9.05
N ILE A 4 -5.76 -24.66 10.03
CA ILE A 4 -4.80 -23.65 10.48
C ILE A 4 -3.55 -24.32 11.08
N ALA A 5 -3.75 -25.39 11.87
CA ALA A 5 -2.63 -26.16 12.44
C ALA A 5 -1.81 -26.86 11.34
N GLN A 6 -2.44 -27.33 10.27
CA GLN A 6 -1.77 -27.94 9.13
C GLN A 6 -0.93 -26.91 8.36
N ILE A 7 -1.49 -25.74 8.07
CA ILE A 7 -0.76 -24.63 7.40
C ILE A 7 0.46 -24.21 8.23
N LYS A 8 0.32 -24.13 9.56
CA LYS A 8 1.45 -23.88 10.47
C LYS A 8 2.53 -24.97 10.37
N GLY A 9 2.14 -26.23 10.15
CA GLY A 9 3.08 -27.33 9.93
C GLY A 9 3.95 -27.13 8.70
N TYR A 10 3.38 -26.65 7.59
CA TYR A 10 4.13 -26.36 6.37
C TYR A 10 5.11 -25.18 6.55
N LEU A 11 4.71 -24.13 7.25
CA LEU A 11 5.60 -23.04 7.61
C LEU A 11 6.79 -23.49 8.45
N LYS A 12 6.56 -24.38 9.39
CA LYS A 12 7.62 -24.95 10.22
C LYS A 12 8.63 -25.71 9.36
N ARG A 13 8.18 -26.56 8.44
CA ARG A 13 9.03 -27.29 7.49
C ARG A 13 9.90 -26.36 6.66
N LEU A 14 9.31 -25.26 6.10
CA LEU A 14 10.07 -24.22 5.38
C LEU A 14 11.07 -23.50 6.29
N GLY A 15 10.69 -23.23 7.54
CA GLY A 15 11.56 -22.58 8.52
C GLY A 15 12.73 -23.47 8.98
N GLU A 16 12.60 -24.78 8.88
CA GLU A 16 13.62 -25.78 9.18
C GLU A 16 14.55 -26.08 7.97
N GLY A 17 14.29 -25.41 6.81
CA GLY A 17 15.17 -25.48 5.64
C GLY A 17 14.79 -26.55 4.61
N GLU A 18 13.58 -27.13 4.70
CA GLU A 18 13.08 -28.02 3.66
C GLU A 18 12.91 -27.25 2.33
N ALA A 19 13.22 -27.92 1.21
CA ALA A 19 13.12 -27.29 -0.10
C ALA A 19 11.68 -26.88 -0.43
N LEU A 20 11.51 -25.64 -0.93
CA LEU A 20 10.22 -25.05 -1.29
C LEU A 20 9.37 -25.97 -2.19
N GLU A 21 10.00 -26.61 -3.20
CA GLU A 21 9.33 -27.50 -4.13
C GLU A 21 8.76 -28.79 -3.46
N SER A 22 9.43 -29.31 -2.43
CA SER A 22 8.93 -30.45 -1.65
C SER A 22 7.68 -30.07 -0.85
N VAL A 23 7.76 -28.95 -0.13
CA VAL A 23 6.65 -28.42 0.65
C VAL A 23 5.48 -28.04 -0.24
N ARG A 24 5.75 -27.45 -1.41
CA ARG A 24 4.77 -27.11 -2.42
C ARG A 24 3.97 -28.32 -2.90
N LYS A 25 4.66 -29.41 -3.24
CA LYS A 25 4.01 -30.62 -3.73
C LYS A 25 3.01 -31.20 -2.72
N ASP A 26 3.43 -31.30 -1.47
CA ASP A 26 2.59 -31.83 -0.39
C ASP A 26 1.42 -30.89 -0.07
N PHE A 27 1.69 -29.57 -0.08
CA PHE A 27 0.67 -28.55 0.16
C PHE A 27 -0.39 -28.55 -0.95
N VAL A 28 0.00 -28.62 -2.23
CA VAL A 28 -0.92 -28.71 -3.39
C VAL A 28 -1.80 -29.96 -3.27
N GLU A 29 -1.25 -31.10 -2.85
CA GLU A 29 -1.98 -32.36 -2.75
C GLU A 29 -3.01 -32.33 -1.61
N GLU A 30 -2.66 -31.71 -0.47
CA GLU A 30 -3.50 -31.67 0.73
C GLU A 30 -4.54 -30.55 0.71
N PHE A 31 -4.22 -29.42 0.03
CA PHE A 31 -5.02 -28.19 0.04
C PHE A 31 -5.62 -27.82 -1.34
N LYS A 32 -5.91 -28.81 -2.19
CA LYS A 32 -6.53 -28.58 -3.52
C LYS A 32 -7.82 -27.76 -3.49
N ASP A 33 -8.54 -27.79 -2.36
CA ASP A 33 -9.86 -27.16 -2.17
C ASP A 33 -9.85 -26.07 -1.07
N VAL A 34 -8.69 -25.47 -0.75
CA VAL A 34 -8.59 -24.43 0.29
C VAL A 34 -9.07 -23.09 -0.22
N ASP A 35 -9.94 -22.42 0.56
CA ASP A 35 -10.35 -21.04 0.30
C ASP A 35 -9.20 -20.06 0.60
N ALA A 36 -9.00 -19.09 -0.27
CA ALA A 36 -8.09 -17.97 -0.06
C ALA A 36 -8.31 -17.27 1.30
N ALA A 37 -9.56 -17.26 1.80
CA ALA A 37 -9.89 -16.70 3.11
C ALA A 37 -9.38 -17.57 4.28
N GLU A 38 -9.36 -18.90 4.17
CA GLU A 38 -8.80 -19.79 5.20
C GLU A 38 -7.29 -19.59 5.32
N ILE A 39 -6.61 -19.43 4.18
CA ILE A 39 -5.18 -19.15 4.12
C ILE A 39 -4.87 -17.80 4.78
N MET A 40 -5.64 -16.78 4.44
CA MET A 40 -5.52 -15.43 5.01
C MET A 40 -5.71 -15.43 6.53
N GLN A 41 -6.70 -16.20 7.04
CA GLN A 41 -6.92 -16.33 8.47
C GLN A 41 -5.74 -17.01 9.17
N ALA A 42 -5.15 -18.03 8.55
CA ALA A 42 -3.98 -18.72 9.09
C ALA A 42 -2.76 -17.81 9.13
N GLU A 43 -2.51 -17.04 8.08
CA GLU A 43 -1.42 -16.04 8.02
C GLU A 43 -1.59 -14.97 9.09
N GLN A 44 -2.81 -14.43 9.22
CA GLN A 44 -3.13 -13.43 10.24
C GLN A 44 -2.92 -13.97 11.66
N GLN A 45 -3.30 -15.22 11.90
CA GLN A 45 -3.10 -15.85 13.20
C GLN A 45 -1.62 -16.09 13.50
N LEU A 46 -0.84 -16.52 12.53
CA LEU A 46 0.61 -16.70 12.66
C LEU A 46 1.33 -15.41 13.00
N LEU A 47 0.95 -14.29 12.36
CA LEU A 47 1.50 -12.97 12.69
C LEU A 47 1.12 -12.53 14.11
N LYS A 48 -0.13 -12.76 14.53
CA LYS A 48 -0.58 -12.48 15.92
C LYS A 48 0.18 -13.31 16.96
N GLU A 49 0.58 -14.52 16.61
CA GLU A 49 1.39 -15.41 17.46
C GLU A 49 2.89 -15.07 17.44
N GLY A 50 3.29 -14.01 16.72
CA GLY A 50 4.68 -13.52 16.68
C GLY A 50 5.56 -14.22 15.65
N THR A 51 5.01 -14.92 14.67
CA THR A 51 5.79 -15.48 13.56
C THR A 51 6.38 -14.33 12.73
N PRO A 52 7.71 -14.32 12.46
CA PRO A 52 8.34 -13.28 11.65
C PRO A 52 7.70 -13.17 10.26
N LEU A 53 7.49 -11.93 9.79
CA LEU A 53 6.87 -11.63 8.50
C LEU A 53 7.54 -12.35 7.33
N GLU A 54 8.87 -12.43 7.32
CA GLU A 54 9.68 -13.15 6.31
C GLU A 54 9.32 -14.64 6.19
N LYS A 55 8.89 -15.27 7.29
CA LYS A 55 8.46 -16.68 7.28
C LYS A 55 7.06 -16.82 6.71
N VAL A 56 6.17 -15.88 7.01
CA VAL A 56 4.80 -15.86 6.47
C VAL A 56 4.84 -15.54 4.96
N GLN A 57 5.76 -14.69 4.52
CA GLN A 57 5.98 -14.37 3.11
C GLN A 57 6.35 -15.60 2.26
N LYS A 58 7.20 -16.50 2.79
CA LYS A 58 7.51 -17.77 2.10
C LYS A 58 6.28 -18.66 1.88
N LEU A 59 5.28 -18.56 2.74
CA LEU A 59 4.02 -19.27 2.54
C LEU A 59 3.21 -18.66 1.40
N CYS A 60 3.25 -17.34 1.21
CA CYS A 60 2.62 -16.69 0.05
C CYS A 60 3.21 -17.16 -1.28
N ASP A 61 4.53 -17.41 -1.32
CA ASP A 61 5.18 -17.98 -2.51
C ASP A 61 4.70 -19.41 -2.79
N VAL A 62 4.41 -20.19 -1.74
CA VAL A 62 3.79 -21.53 -1.88
C VAL A 62 2.33 -21.41 -2.37
N HIS A 63 1.57 -20.42 -1.90
CA HIS A 63 0.20 -20.18 -2.38
C HIS A 63 0.15 -19.79 -3.85
N ALA A 64 1.02 -18.87 -4.27
CA ALA A 64 1.13 -18.49 -5.67
C ALA A 64 1.39 -19.72 -6.55
N ALA A 65 2.23 -20.62 -6.07
CA ALA A 65 2.54 -21.87 -6.76
C ALA A 65 1.36 -22.86 -6.87
N LEU A 66 0.40 -22.82 -5.93
CA LEU A 66 -0.85 -23.60 -6.01
C LEU A 66 -1.69 -23.24 -7.22
N PHE A 67 -1.68 -21.96 -7.60
CA PHE A 67 -2.54 -21.42 -8.64
C PHE A 67 -1.85 -21.40 -10.01
N HIS A 68 -0.51 -21.27 -10.06
CA HIS A 68 0.25 -21.33 -11.31
C HIS A 68 0.56 -22.76 -11.79
N GLY A 69 0.39 -23.77 -10.92
CA GLY A 69 0.60 -25.18 -11.27
C GLY A 69 -0.65 -25.91 -11.74
N ALA A 70 -1.83 -25.28 -11.63
CA ALA A 70 -3.09 -25.85 -12.09
C ALA A 70 -3.26 -25.58 -13.60
N THR A 71 -3.64 -26.59 -14.36
CA THR A 71 -4.07 -26.41 -15.76
C THR A 71 -5.34 -25.56 -15.79
N GLU A 72 -5.63 -24.91 -16.92
CA GLU A 72 -6.85 -24.12 -17.11
C GLU A 72 -8.12 -24.94 -16.78
N GLU A 73 -8.10 -26.25 -17.04
CA GLU A 73 -9.17 -27.20 -16.69
C GLU A 73 -9.27 -27.45 -15.16
N GLU A 74 -8.16 -27.52 -14.45
CA GLU A 74 -8.13 -27.64 -12.98
C GLU A 74 -8.54 -26.33 -12.29
N GLN A 75 -8.21 -25.19 -12.87
CA GLN A 75 -8.69 -23.88 -12.41
C GLN A 75 -10.22 -23.77 -12.59
N ILE A 76 -10.74 -24.23 -13.70
CA ILE A 76 -12.19 -24.27 -13.98
C ILE A 76 -12.90 -25.27 -13.03
N ALA A 77 -12.36 -26.46 -12.83
CA ALA A 77 -12.93 -27.46 -11.93
C ALA A 77 -12.88 -27.02 -10.43
N SER A 78 -11.83 -26.33 -10.01
CA SER A 78 -11.72 -25.73 -8.67
C SER A 78 -12.73 -24.58 -8.48
N ALA A 79 -12.93 -23.75 -9.52
CA ALA A 79 -13.92 -22.68 -9.53
C ALA A 79 -15.37 -23.19 -9.51
N GLU A 80 -15.66 -24.32 -10.19
CA GLU A 80 -16.99 -24.96 -10.16
C GLU A 80 -17.31 -25.54 -8.79
N LYS A 81 -16.33 -26.12 -8.09
CA LYS A 81 -16.49 -26.64 -6.72
C LYS A 81 -16.63 -25.51 -5.68
N ALA A 82 -15.94 -24.38 -5.91
CA ALA A 82 -16.04 -23.18 -5.09
C ALA A 82 -17.41 -22.47 -5.21
N ALA A 83 -18.16 -22.73 -6.27
CA ALA A 83 -19.52 -22.24 -6.43
C ALA A 83 -20.52 -22.80 -5.40
N ALA A 84 -20.14 -23.83 -4.67
CA ALA A 84 -20.98 -24.45 -3.63
C ALA A 84 -20.96 -23.71 -2.27
N GLU A 85 -20.01 -22.82 -2.05
CA GLU A 85 -19.95 -22.09 -0.77
C GLU A 85 -20.60 -20.69 -0.90
N ALA A 86 -21.74 -20.53 -0.22
CA ALA A 86 -22.58 -19.31 -0.28
C ALA A 86 -21.82 -18.03 0.10
N VAL A 87 -20.82 -18.13 0.99
CA VAL A 87 -20.01 -16.98 1.44
C VAL A 87 -19.03 -16.53 0.33
N LYS A 88 -18.43 -17.47 -0.39
CA LYS A 88 -17.49 -17.20 -1.47
C LYS A 88 -18.22 -16.55 -2.66
N LYS A 89 -19.41 -17.05 -2.98
CA LYS A 89 -20.28 -16.49 -4.01
C LYS A 89 -20.71 -15.06 -3.68
N LYS A 90 -21.00 -14.78 -2.41
CA LYS A 90 -21.37 -13.44 -1.94
C LYS A 90 -20.22 -12.45 -2.06
N LYS A 91 -18.99 -12.84 -1.65
CA LYS A 91 -17.79 -12.01 -1.76
C LYS A 91 -17.51 -11.60 -3.20
N LEU A 92 -17.48 -12.58 -4.10
CA LEU A 92 -17.26 -12.34 -5.53
C LEU A 92 -18.38 -11.50 -6.16
N ALA A 93 -19.63 -11.73 -5.76
CA ALA A 93 -20.77 -10.96 -6.28
C ALA A 93 -20.68 -9.49 -5.87
N VAL A 94 -20.33 -9.19 -4.62
CA VAL A 94 -20.15 -7.80 -4.16
C VAL A 94 -18.97 -7.15 -4.88
N THR A 95 -17.84 -7.84 -5.00
CA THR A 95 -16.68 -7.33 -5.74
C THR A 95 -17.04 -7.01 -7.18
N GLN A 96 -17.71 -7.92 -7.86
CA GLN A 96 -18.15 -7.72 -9.23
C GLN A 96 -19.14 -6.54 -9.39
N GLN A 97 -20.02 -6.33 -8.42
CA GLN A 97 -20.90 -5.16 -8.41
C GLN A 97 -20.11 -3.85 -8.30
N LEU A 98 -19.12 -3.79 -7.41
CA LEU A 98 -18.32 -2.58 -7.21
C LEU A 98 -17.42 -2.28 -8.42
N ILE A 99 -16.82 -3.29 -9.05
CA ILE A 99 -16.01 -3.15 -10.26
C ILE A 99 -16.82 -2.60 -11.45
N GLN A 100 -18.15 -2.83 -11.48
CA GLN A 100 -19.01 -2.30 -12.54
C GLN A 100 -19.41 -0.84 -12.33
N ILE A 101 -19.13 -0.24 -11.19
CA ILE A 101 -19.45 1.16 -10.91
C ILE A 101 -18.35 2.05 -11.50
N PRO A 102 -18.64 2.87 -12.54
CA PRO A 102 -17.64 3.75 -13.12
C PRO A 102 -17.05 4.71 -12.06
N GLY A 103 -15.73 4.74 -11.98
CA GLY A 103 -15.00 5.57 -11.03
C GLY A 103 -14.89 5.02 -9.62
N HIS A 104 -15.50 3.87 -9.32
CA HIS A 104 -15.24 3.20 -8.04
C HIS A 104 -13.76 2.79 -7.94
N PRO A 105 -13.09 2.93 -6.77
CA PRO A 105 -11.68 2.58 -6.64
C PRO A 105 -11.31 1.16 -7.11
N LEU A 106 -12.17 0.17 -6.84
CA LEU A 106 -11.93 -1.19 -7.35
C LEU A 106 -12.07 -1.32 -8.87
N GLU A 107 -12.95 -0.52 -9.51
CA GLU A 107 -13.03 -0.46 -10.97
C GLU A 107 -11.74 0.08 -11.57
N THR A 108 -11.22 1.16 -11.00
CA THR A 108 -9.97 1.76 -11.45
C THR A 108 -8.79 0.80 -11.28
N LEU A 109 -8.63 0.20 -10.09
CA LEU A 109 -7.56 -0.76 -9.82
C LEU A 109 -7.65 -2.02 -10.70
N THR A 110 -8.87 -2.48 -11.00
CA THR A 110 -9.06 -3.63 -11.91
C THR A 110 -8.63 -3.30 -13.34
N ARG A 111 -8.98 -2.12 -13.86
CA ARG A 111 -8.52 -1.67 -15.19
C ARG A 111 -7.01 -1.46 -15.25
N GLU A 112 -6.40 -1.03 -14.16
CA GLU A 112 -4.94 -0.94 -14.07
C GLU A 112 -4.32 -2.34 -14.12
N ASN A 113 -4.93 -3.34 -13.49
CA ASN A 113 -4.49 -4.73 -13.58
C ASN A 113 -4.65 -5.30 -15.00
N GLU A 114 -5.76 -5.01 -15.70
CA GLU A 114 -5.96 -5.39 -17.09
C GLU A 114 -4.87 -4.78 -17.99
N ALA A 115 -4.54 -3.51 -17.81
CA ALA A 115 -3.45 -2.87 -18.56
C ALA A 115 -2.07 -3.47 -18.21
N LEU A 116 -1.85 -3.85 -16.94
CA LEU A 116 -0.64 -4.55 -16.52
C LEU A 116 -0.52 -5.91 -17.19
N GLU A 117 -1.59 -6.71 -17.26
CA GLU A 117 -1.59 -8.03 -17.93
C GLU A 117 -1.14 -7.92 -19.40
N GLU A 118 -1.61 -6.89 -20.12
CA GLU A 118 -1.18 -6.63 -21.50
C GLU A 118 0.34 -6.35 -21.60
N ILE A 119 0.87 -5.52 -20.70
CA ILE A 119 2.30 -5.19 -20.66
C ILE A 119 3.13 -6.41 -20.25
N LEU A 120 2.67 -7.21 -19.29
CA LEU A 120 3.36 -8.43 -18.87
C LEU A 120 3.47 -9.44 -20.01
N ALA A 121 2.43 -9.58 -20.84
CA ALA A 121 2.48 -10.44 -22.03
C ALA A 121 3.59 -9.97 -23.00
N HIS A 122 3.68 -8.67 -23.29
CA HIS A 122 4.75 -8.10 -24.10
C HIS A 122 6.14 -8.27 -23.48
N CYS A 123 6.23 -8.16 -22.15
CA CYS A 123 7.48 -8.37 -21.41
C CYS A 123 7.98 -9.81 -21.55
N MET A 124 7.08 -10.79 -21.43
CA MET A 124 7.44 -12.20 -21.58
C MET A 124 7.86 -12.54 -23.01
N GLU A 125 7.14 -12.05 -24.01
CA GLU A 125 7.50 -12.23 -25.44
C GLU A 125 8.88 -11.61 -25.75
N ALA A 126 9.14 -10.40 -25.26
CA ALA A 126 10.44 -9.73 -25.42
C ALA A 126 11.58 -10.50 -24.73
N ALA A 127 11.32 -11.06 -23.54
CA ALA A 127 12.30 -11.84 -22.80
C ALA A 127 12.63 -13.18 -23.51
N GLU A 128 11.64 -13.83 -24.09
CA GLU A 128 11.82 -15.07 -24.87
C GLU A 128 12.65 -14.83 -26.15
N SER A 129 12.48 -13.67 -26.78
CA SER A 129 13.29 -13.27 -27.95
C SER A 129 14.70 -12.80 -27.57
N GLY A 130 14.97 -12.57 -26.28
CA GLY A 130 16.23 -12.02 -25.77
C GLY A 130 16.41 -10.53 -26.04
N GLU A 131 15.40 -9.83 -26.53
CA GLU A 131 15.45 -8.42 -26.92
C GLU A 131 14.47 -7.55 -26.08
N VAL A 132 14.77 -7.37 -24.79
CA VAL A 132 13.97 -6.50 -23.92
C VAL A 132 14.40 -5.05 -24.13
N ARG A 133 13.51 -4.24 -24.69
CA ARG A 133 13.74 -2.78 -24.83
C ARG A 133 13.59 -2.07 -23.50
N MET A 134 14.49 -1.14 -23.21
CA MET A 134 14.43 -0.33 -21.96
C MET A 134 13.14 0.50 -21.86
N SER A 135 12.52 0.87 -22.98
CA SER A 135 11.21 1.54 -22.97
C SER A 135 10.11 0.65 -22.38
N LEU A 136 10.14 -0.66 -22.66
CA LEU A 136 9.18 -1.61 -22.11
C LEU A 136 9.38 -1.81 -20.61
N LEU A 137 10.63 -1.87 -20.15
CA LEU A 137 10.91 -1.88 -18.72
C LEU A 137 10.44 -0.59 -18.04
N GLN A 138 10.63 0.57 -18.69
CA GLN A 138 10.17 1.86 -18.16
C GLN A 138 8.65 1.91 -18.05
N GLU A 139 7.93 1.37 -19.03
CA GLU A 139 6.48 1.24 -19.01
C GLU A 139 6.03 0.31 -17.88
N LEU A 140 6.63 -0.87 -17.73
CA LEU A 140 6.33 -1.78 -16.59
C LEU A 140 6.57 -1.11 -15.23
N ARG A 141 7.55 -0.21 -15.11
CA ARG A 141 7.83 0.52 -13.87
C ARG A 141 6.69 1.42 -13.40
N GLU A 142 5.75 1.78 -14.28
CA GLU A 142 4.55 2.53 -13.89
C GLU A 142 3.67 1.75 -12.90
N VAL A 143 3.84 0.42 -12.77
CA VAL A 143 3.21 -0.38 -11.72
C VAL A 143 3.44 0.19 -10.32
N ALA A 144 4.51 0.95 -10.12
CA ALA A 144 4.78 1.65 -8.87
C ALA A 144 3.66 2.63 -8.46
N ILE A 145 2.90 3.18 -9.43
CA ILE A 145 1.75 4.06 -9.18
C ILE A 145 0.59 3.24 -8.61
N HIS A 146 0.30 2.10 -9.23
CA HIS A 146 -0.70 1.15 -8.74
C HIS A 146 -0.40 0.66 -7.31
N TYR A 147 0.85 0.27 -7.07
CA TYR A 147 1.30 -0.18 -5.75
C TYR A 147 1.28 0.93 -4.70
N ALA A 148 1.55 2.19 -5.09
CA ALA A 148 1.40 3.33 -4.20
C ALA A 148 -0.06 3.54 -3.77
N LYS A 149 -1.03 3.45 -4.69
CA LYS A 149 -2.46 3.52 -4.36
C LYS A 149 -2.85 2.45 -3.35
N LYS A 150 -2.43 1.19 -3.55
CA LYS A 150 -2.71 0.10 -2.59
C LYS A 150 -2.03 0.36 -1.24
N GLY A 151 -0.74 0.74 -1.28
CA GLY A 151 0.06 0.99 -0.09
C GLY A 151 -0.50 2.08 0.81
N ASP A 152 -0.94 3.17 0.22
CA ASP A 152 -1.39 4.34 0.96
C ASP A 152 -2.89 4.28 1.32
N LEU A 153 -3.74 3.73 0.43
CA LEU A 153 -5.19 3.81 0.56
C LEU A 153 -5.85 2.50 1.03
N ILE A 154 -5.31 1.34 0.66
CA ILE A 154 -5.97 0.05 0.88
C ILE A 154 -5.37 -0.69 2.08
N TYR A 155 -4.06 -0.96 2.07
CA TYR A 155 -3.44 -1.78 3.11
C TYR A 155 -3.55 -1.21 4.52
N PRO A 156 -3.27 0.10 4.76
CA PRO A 156 -3.42 0.67 6.10
C PRO A 156 -4.87 0.61 6.58
N HIS A 157 -5.83 0.80 5.67
CA HIS A 157 -7.24 0.77 6.02
C HIS A 157 -7.71 -0.63 6.45
N LEU A 158 -7.34 -1.67 5.68
CA LEU A 158 -7.59 -3.06 6.06
C LEU A 158 -6.93 -3.44 7.40
N LYS A 159 -5.68 -3.03 7.60
CA LYS A 159 -4.89 -3.35 8.79
C LYS A 159 -5.48 -2.72 10.04
N VAL A 160 -5.75 -1.41 9.99
CA VAL A 160 -6.12 -0.62 11.19
C VAL A 160 -7.56 -0.84 11.59
N LYS A 161 -8.48 -0.70 10.66
CA LYS A 161 -9.91 -0.72 10.98
C LYS A 161 -10.47 -2.14 11.10
N TYR A 162 -9.99 -3.03 10.24
CA TYR A 162 -10.55 -4.39 10.15
C TYR A 162 -9.64 -5.46 10.75
N GLY A 163 -8.44 -5.08 11.21
CA GLY A 163 -7.48 -6.00 11.82
C GLY A 163 -6.93 -7.06 10.85
N ILE A 164 -7.05 -6.82 9.55
CA ILE A 164 -6.59 -7.71 8.48
C ILE A 164 -5.16 -7.30 8.11
N SER A 165 -4.18 -7.74 8.91
CA SER A 165 -2.77 -7.35 8.73
C SER A 165 -1.94 -8.35 7.93
N GLY A 166 -2.26 -9.65 7.99
CA GLY A 166 -1.46 -10.70 7.36
C GLY A 166 -1.25 -10.47 5.86
N PRO A 167 -2.30 -10.57 5.04
CA PRO A 167 -2.17 -10.37 3.60
C PRO A 167 -1.69 -8.96 3.24
N SER A 168 -2.16 -7.92 3.95
CA SER A 168 -1.78 -6.55 3.67
C SER A 168 -0.28 -6.32 3.85
N ASP A 169 0.30 -6.74 4.96
CA ASP A 169 1.74 -6.54 5.23
C ASP A 169 2.61 -7.34 4.28
N VAL A 170 2.20 -8.59 3.96
CA VAL A 170 2.92 -9.45 3.03
C VAL A 170 2.87 -8.90 1.61
N MET A 171 1.68 -8.54 1.12
CA MET A 171 1.52 -7.97 -0.22
C MET A 171 2.26 -6.65 -0.35
N TRP A 172 2.20 -5.78 0.66
CA TRP A 172 2.95 -4.53 0.66
C TRP A 172 4.46 -4.75 0.57
N THR A 173 4.98 -5.73 1.30
CA THR A 173 6.41 -6.09 1.22
C THR A 173 6.79 -6.58 -0.17
N VAL A 174 5.95 -7.40 -0.81
CA VAL A 174 6.18 -7.88 -2.17
C VAL A 174 6.11 -6.74 -3.19
N ASP A 175 5.16 -5.80 -3.04
CA ASP A 175 5.08 -4.60 -3.87
C ASP A 175 6.38 -3.77 -3.79
N ASP A 176 6.94 -3.61 -2.57
CA ASP A 176 8.22 -2.91 -2.37
C ASP A 176 9.38 -3.64 -3.03
N GLU A 177 9.47 -4.97 -2.87
CA GLU A 177 10.52 -5.78 -3.50
C GLU A 177 10.45 -5.74 -5.03
N ILE A 178 9.25 -5.78 -5.62
CA ILE A 178 9.05 -5.63 -7.06
C ILE A 178 9.55 -4.26 -7.53
N ARG A 179 9.20 -3.18 -6.83
CA ARG A 179 9.66 -1.83 -7.16
C ARG A 179 11.18 -1.70 -7.07
N ASP A 180 11.79 -2.25 -6.01
CA ASP A 180 13.24 -2.24 -5.80
C ASP A 180 13.94 -3.01 -6.94
N GLU A 181 13.41 -4.19 -7.35
CA GLU A 181 13.97 -5.00 -8.42
C GLU A 181 13.85 -4.33 -9.81
N LEU A 182 12.70 -3.76 -10.13
CA LEU A 182 12.50 -2.99 -11.37
C LEU A 182 13.42 -1.75 -11.44
N ALA A 183 13.68 -1.10 -10.32
CA ALA A 183 14.63 0.01 -10.24
C ALA A 183 16.07 -0.48 -10.47
N ALA A 184 16.46 -1.60 -9.88
CA ALA A 184 17.78 -2.20 -10.08
C ALA A 184 18.00 -2.65 -11.53
N LEU A 185 16.99 -3.25 -12.17
CA LEU A 185 17.03 -3.63 -13.59
C LEU A 185 17.19 -2.42 -14.51
N ALA A 186 16.61 -1.27 -14.17
CA ALA A 186 16.70 -0.06 -15.00
C ALA A 186 18.13 0.50 -15.12
N THR A 187 19.00 0.19 -14.15
CA THR A 187 20.42 0.63 -14.15
C THR A 187 21.39 -0.52 -14.41
N GLY A 188 20.90 -1.75 -14.51
CA GLY A 188 21.69 -2.95 -14.72
C GLY A 188 22.14 -3.12 -16.17
N LYS A 189 23.24 -3.90 -16.35
CA LYS A 189 23.66 -4.33 -17.68
C LYS A 189 22.80 -5.50 -18.13
N GLN A 190 22.24 -5.41 -19.35
CA GLN A 190 21.43 -6.47 -19.95
C GLN A 190 22.34 -7.65 -20.38
N ASP A 191 22.38 -8.67 -19.55
CA ASP A 191 23.04 -9.95 -19.77
C ASP A 191 22.06 -11.10 -19.44
N GLU A 192 22.50 -12.35 -19.50
CA GLU A 192 21.64 -13.51 -19.23
C GLU A 192 21.06 -13.51 -17.80
N VAL A 193 21.83 -13.01 -16.83
CA VAL A 193 21.39 -12.88 -15.44
C VAL A 193 20.30 -11.81 -15.36
N TRP A 194 20.48 -10.69 -16.05
CA TRP A 194 19.50 -9.62 -16.12
C TRP A 194 18.17 -10.12 -16.71
N ILE A 195 18.22 -10.87 -17.84
CA ILE A 195 17.01 -11.46 -18.44
C ILE A 195 16.29 -12.40 -17.48
N SER A 196 17.04 -13.26 -16.78
CA SER A 196 16.47 -14.17 -15.77
C SER A 196 15.77 -13.42 -14.63
N ARG A 197 16.37 -12.35 -14.13
CA ARG A 197 15.78 -11.47 -13.12
C ARG A 197 14.55 -10.72 -13.64
N PHE A 198 14.61 -10.26 -14.89
CA PHE A 198 13.47 -9.61 -15.54
C PHE A 198 12.26 -10.55 -15.64
N ILE A 199 12.45 -11.78 -16.10
CA ILE A 199 11.39 -12.80 -16.15
C ILE A 199 10.84 -13.07 -14.74
N ALA A 200 11.70 -13.18 -13.74
CA ALA A 200 11.28 -13.43 -12.37
C ALA A 200 10.41 -12.30 -11.80
N VAL A 201 10.76 -11.04 -12.05
CA VAL A 201 9.96 -9.91 -11.57
C VAL A 201 8.64 -9.80 -12.33
N VAL A 202 8.62 -10.06 -13.64
CA VAL A 202 7.39 -10.10 -14.46
C VAL A 202 6.39 -11.10 -13.86
N LYS A 203 6.85 -12.32 -13.56
CA LYS A 203 6.01 -13.36 -12.94
C LYS A 203 5.50 -12.94 -11.55
N ARG A 204 6.32 -12.25 -10.78
CA ARG A 204 5.88 -11.74 -9.46
C ARG A 204 4.78 -10.68 -9.59
N VAL A 205 4.85 -9.81 -10.60
CA VAL A 205 3.76 -8.85 -10.87
C VAL A 205 2.48 -9.59 -11.25
N GLU A 206 2.56 -10.58 -12.12
CA GLU A 206 1.42 -11.42 -12.50
C GLU A 206 0.78 -12.12 -11.28
N GLU A 207 1.60 -12.67 -10.39
CA GLU A 207 1.13 -13.24 -9.12
C GLU A 207 0.42 -12.22 -8.24
N MET A 208 0.89 -10.97 -8.22
CA MET A 208 0.24 -9.91 -7.44
C MET A 208 -1.12 -9.54 -8.00
N ILE A 209 -1.28 -9.43 -9.32
CA ILE A 209 -2.59 -9.23 -9.98
C ILE A 209 -3.57 -10.32 -9.54
N TYR A 210 -3.13 -11.57 -9.58
CA TYR A 210 -3.95 -12.69 -9.13
C TYR A 210 -4.37 -12.57 -7.65
N LYS A 211 -3.43 -12.24 -6.76
CA LYS A 211 -3.69 -12.07 -5.32
C LYS A 211 -4.65 -10.90 -5.07
N GLU A 212 -4.53 -9.83 -5.82
CA GLU A 212 -5.43 -8.68 -5.74
C GLU A 212 -6.86 -9.05 -6.12
N ALA A 213 -7.05 -9.66 -7.27
CA ALA A 213 -8.37 -10.03 -7.76
C ALA A 213 -9.07 -11.08 -6.89
N ASN A 214 -8.32 -12.01 -6.30
CA ASN A 214 -8.89 -13.16 -5.60
C ASN A 214 -8.84 -13.03 -4.06
N ILE A 215 -7.98 -12.17 -3.51
CA ILE A 215 -7.80 -12.03 -2.07
C ILE A 215 -8.08 -10.59 -1.63
N LEU A 216 -7.34 -9.62 -2.17
CA LEU A 216 -7.37 -8.24 -1.67
C LEU A 216 -8.72 -7.58 -1.95
N PHE A 217 -9.11 -7.50 -3.22
CA PHE A 217 -10.33 -6.80 -3.64
C PHE A 217 -11.60 -7.40 -3.03
N PRO A 218 -11.78 -8.74 -2.97
CA PRO A 218 -12.93 -9.33 -2.29
C PRO A 218 -12.99 -9.03 -0.79
N ASN A 219 -11.85 -8.91 -0.12
CA ASN A 219 -11.82 -8.54 1.29
C ASN A 219 -12.15 -7.05 1.49
N CYS A 220 -11.64 -6.18 0.63
CA CYS A 220 -12.01 -4.75 0.66
C CYS A 220 -13.50 -4.57 0.36
N ALA A 221 -14.01 -5.22 -0.69
CA ALA A 221 -15.41 -5.14 -1.09
C ALA A 221 -16.39 -5.58 0.02
N LEU A 222 -16.01 -6.57 0.81
CA LEU A 222 -16.86 -7.08 1.89
C LEU A 222 -16.82 -6.20 3.15
N ASN A 223 -15.66 -5.61 3.44
CA ASN A 223 -15.42 -4.96 4.72
C ASN A 223 -15.60 -3.44 4.67
N PHE A 224 -15.19 -2.78 3.59
CA PHE A 224 -15.23 -1.32 3.52
C PHE A 224 -16.66 -0.81 3.35
N THR A 225 -16.96 0.24 4.08
CA THR A 225 -18.25 0.94 3.95
C THR A 225 -18.26 1.83 2.70
N GLU A 226 -19.45 2.26 2.27
CA GLU A 226 -19.59 3.16 1.13
C GLU A 226 -18.88 4.50 1.37
N GLU A 227 -18.95 5.03 2.60
CA GLU A 227 -18.27 6.29 2.97
C GLU A 227 -16.74 6.16 2.91
N GLU A 228 -16.19 5.00 3.28
CA GLU A 228 -14.76 4.74 3.15
C GLU A 228 -14.33 4.68 1.69
N TRP A 229 -15.13 4.06 0.84
CA TRP A 229 -14.88 4.07 -0.60
C TRP A 229 -14.92 5.48 -1.18
N TYR A 230 -15.80 6.36 -0.69
CA TYR A 230 -15.79 7.77 -1.08
C TYR A 230 -14.49 8.47 -0.68
N GLY A 231 -13.99 8.22 0.53
CA GLY A 231 -12.70 8.73 0.99
C GLY A 231 -11.55 8.24 0.12
N ILE A 232 -11.48 6.94 -0.15
CA ILE A 232 -10.48 6.33 -1.03
C ILE A 232 -10.54 6.93 -2.45
N TYR A 233 -11.74 7.14 -2.99
CA TYR A 233 -11.93 7.76 -4.29
C TYR A 233 -11.38 9.20 -4.33
N GLN A 234 -11.67 10.01 -3.32
CA GLN A 234 -11.16 11.39 -3.25
C GLN A 234 -9.64 11.42 -3.14
N ASP A 235 -9.07 10.62 -2.25
CA ASP A 235 -7.63 10.53 -2.04
C ASP A 235 -6.90 9.96 -3.29
N ALA A 236 -7.54 9.05 -4.05
CA ALA A 236 -6.98 8.49 -5.28
C ALA A 236 -6.77 9.52 -6.40
N LYS A 237 -7.50 10.63 -6.41
CA LYS A 237 -7.35 11.72 -7.38
C LYS A 237 -5.97 12.39 -7.33
N ASP A 238 -5.29 12.27 -6.20
CA ASP A 238 -3.95 12.82 -6.02
C ASP A 238 -2.86 12.01 -6.70
N TYR A 239 -3.18 10.82 -7.22
CA TYR A 239 -2.22 9.95 -7.89
C TYR A 239 -2.25 10.17 -9.40
N ALA A 240 -1.09 9.96 -10.03
CA ALA A 240 -1.01 9.95 -11.47
C ALA A 240 -1.79 8.76 -12.07
N ASP A 241 -2.14 8.88 -13.35
CA ASP A 241 -2.65 7.77 -14.12
C ASP A 241 -1.60 6.65 -14.19
N CYS A 242 -2.03 5.39 -14.11
CA CYS A 242 -1.17 4.23 -14.21
C CYS A 242 -1.41 3.58 -15.57
N LEU A 243 -0.35 3.42 -16.38
CA LEU A 243 -0.41 2.75 -17.68
C LEU A 243 -1.50 3.31 -18.61
N GLY A 244 -1.69 4.63 -18.60
CA GLY A 244 -2.73 5.29 -19.38
C GLY A 244 -4.16 5.09 -18.89
N VAL A 245 -4.35 4.42 -17.76
CA VAL A 245 -5.68 4.23 -17.15
C VAL A 245 -6.04 5.48 -16.36
N ASN A 246 -6.97 6.26 -16.91
CA ASN A 246 -7.47 7.47 -16.27
C ASN A 246 -8.56 7.14 -15.24
N GLY A 247 -8.56 7.86 -14.12
CA GLY A 247 -9.62 7.82 -13.15
C GLY A 247 -10.94 8.29 -13.77
N ARG A 248 -12.03 7.56 -13.55
CA ARG A 248 -13.37 7.94 -13.97
C ARG A 248 -14.07 8.69 -12.85
N ARG A 249 -15.06 9.52 -13.22
CA ARG A 249 -15.87 10.22 -12.24
C ARG A 249 -16.89 9.27 -11.59
N TRP A 250 -16.93 9.28 -10.25
CA TRP A 250 -17.92 8.56 -9.47
C TRP A 250 -18.92 9.55 -8.85
N GLU A 251 -20.09 9.72 -9.49
CA GLU A 251 -21.09 10.75 -9.16
C GLU A 251 -21.45 10.76 -7.67
N LYS A 252 -21.78 9.60 -7.09
CA LYS A 252 -22.15 9.52 -5.67
C LYS A 252 -21.05 10.03 -4.72
N ALA A 253 -19.80 9.76 -5.03
CA ALA A 253 -18.69 10.22 -4.21
C ALA A 253 -18.44 11.72 -4.36
N GLU A 254 -18.69 12.28 -5.54
CA GLU A 254 -18.64 13.73 -5.76
C GLU A 254 -19.74 14.45 -4.99
N ASP A 255 -20.96 13.95 -5.05
CA ASP A 255 -22.11 14.52 -4.32
C ASP A 255 -21.86 14.48 -2.81
N PHE A 256 -21.32 13.35 -2.30
CA PHE A 256 -20.97 13.22 -0.89
C PHE A 256 -19.90 14.23 -0.45
N ALA A 257 -18.87 14.45 -1.25
CA ALA A 257 -17.81 15.43 -0.97
C ALA A 257 -18.35 16.86 -0.94
N GLN A 258 -19.27 17.23 -1.84
CA GLN A 258 -19.93 18.54 -1.86
C GLN A 258 -20.77 18.77 -0.60
N ASP A 259 -21.52 17.78 -0.16
CA ASP A 259 -22.34 17.84 1.06
C ASP A 259 -21.46 18.01 2.33
N GLN A 260 -20.33 17.31 2.42
CA GLN A 260 -19.38 17.44 3.52
C GLN A 260 -18.72 18.83 3.53
N GLY A 261 -18.29 19.33 2.37
CA GLY A 261 -17.72 20.68 2.23
C GLY A 261 -18.70 21.78 2.68
N THR A 262 -19.98 21.63 2.39
CA THR A 262 -21.03 22.56 2.81
C THR A 262 -21.26 22.52 4.33
N ARG A 263 -21.17 21.35 4.96
CA ARG A 263 -21.32 21.17 6.41
C ARG A 263 -20.11 21.69 7.18
N ALA A 264 -18.87 21.45 6.70
CA ALA A 264 -17.64 21.94 7.30
C ALA A 264 -17.57 23.47 7.24
N GLY A 265 -17.94 24.10 6.13
CA GLY A 265 -17.97 25.56 5.99
C GLY A 265 -18.91 26.25 6.97
N ASN A 266 -19.96 25.59 7.44
CA ASN A 266 -20.89 26.15 8.45
C ASN A 266 -20.44 25.95 9.91
N ALA A 267 -19.53 25.01 10.18
CA ALA A 267 -19.09 24.70 11.54
C ALA A 267 -17.84 25.51 11.99
N GLN A 268 -17.10 26.14 11.08
CA GLN A 268 -15.81 26.77 11.34
C GLN A 268 -15.83 28.30 11.52
N ALA A 269 -16.99 28.95 11.47
CA ALA A 269 -17.08 30.40 11.58
C ALA A 269 -17.12 30.87 13.04
N GLY A 270 -15.98 31.06 13.72
CA GLY A 270 -15.98 31.97 14.85
C GLY A 270 -15.12 31.76 16.08
N GLY A 271 -14.21 30.81 16.11
CA GLY A 271 -13.29 30.66 17.27
C GLY A 271 -11.94 31.34 17.06
N GLU A 272 -11.57 32.31 17.90
CA GLU A 272 -10.19 32.83 18.00
C GLU A 272 -9.32 31.92 18.87
N ILE A 273 -8.14 31.55 18.35
CA ILE A 273 -7.09 30.87 19.09
C ILE A 273 -6.13 31.95 19.63
N LYS A 274 -6.04 32.07 20.94
CA LYS A 274 -5.11 32.99 21.60
C LYS A 274 -3.79 32.30 21.87
N MET A 275 -2.70 32.89 21.42
CA MET A 275 -1.33 32.43 21.59
C MET A 275 -0.46 33.51 22.19
N ALA A 276 0.73 33.20 22.69
CA ALA A 276 1.64 34.17 23.28
C ALA A 276 2.05 35.28 22.29
N GLY A 277 2.12 35.00 21.00
CA GLY A 277 2.49 35.98 19.95
C GLY A 277 1.30 36.70 19.31
N GLY A 278 0.07 36.50 19.77
CA GLY A 278 -1.13 37.11 19.19
C GLY A 278 -2.33 36.16 19.15
N HIS A 279 -3.28 36.48 18.27
CA HIS A 279 -4.47 35.66 18.11
C HIS A 279 -4.82 35.52 16.59
N LEU A 280 -5.38 34.38 16.24
CA LEU A 280 -5.83 34.05 14.88
C LEU A 280 -7.17 33.32 14.97
N THR A 281 -8.00 33.48 13.97
CA THR A 281 -9.11 32.54 13.76
C THR A 281 -8.56 31.20 13.27
N VAL A 282 -9.34 30.11 13.43
CA VAL A 282 -8.98 28.80 12.90
C VAL A 282 -8.70 28.86 11.41
N GLY A 283 -9.56 29.54 10.62
CA GLY A 283 -9.37 29.71 9.20
C GLY A 283 -8.11 30.50 8.81
N GLN A 284 -7.71 31.52 9.62
CA GLN A 284 -6.46 32.22 9.40
C GLN A 284 -5.24 31.35 9.67
N LEU A 285 -5.28 30.54 10.73
CA LEU A 285 -4.22 29.59 11.06
C LEU A 285 -4.06 28.55 9.96
N GLU A 286 -5.18 27.96 9.50
CA GLU A 286 -5.21 26.99 8.41
C GLU A 286 -4.65 27.59 7.12
N ALA A 287 -5.14 28.75 6.68
CA ALA A 287 -4.64 29.43 5.48
C ALA A 287 -3.14 29.74 5.59
N MET A 288 -2.66 30.16 6.76
CA MET A 288 -1.25 30.42 7.00
C MET A 288 -0.40 29.16 6.87
N LEU A 289 -0.83 28.03 7.47
CA LEU A 289 -0.14 26.74 7.36
C LEU A 289 -0.12 26.22 5.92
N ASN A 290 -1.20 26.42 5.17
CA ASN A 290 -1.30 26.02 3.76
C ASN A 290 -0.51 26.93 2.81
N THR A 291 -0.16 28.15 3.24
CA THR A 291 0.68 29.10 2.48
C THR A 291 2.17 28.79 2.60
N ILE A 292 2.59 28.08 3.64
CA ILE A 292 3.99 27.70 3.84
C ILE A 292 4.40 26.72 2.72
N PRO A 293 5.47 27.00 1.95
CA PRO A 293 5.88 26.19 0.80
C PRO A 293 6.63 24.90 1.25
N LEU A 294 6.13 24.24 2.27
CA LEU A 294 6.66 23.01 2.83
C LEU A 294 5.49 22.04 3.09
N GLU A 295 5.73 20.75 2.95
CA GLU A 295 4.79 19.77 3.47
C GLU A 295 4.99 19.65 4.97
N ILE A 296 3.92 19.77 5.73
CA ILE A 296 3.94 19.70 7.19
C ILE A 296 2.99 18.60 7.63
N SER A 297 3.51 17.69 8.46
CA SER A 297 2.70 16.69 9.15
C SER A 297 2.92 16.79 10.66
N PHE A 298 1.88 16.57 11.45
CA PHE A 298 1.97 16.50 12.90
C PHE A 298 1.35 15.20 13.42
N VAL A 299 2.15 14.50 14.23
CA VAL A 299 1.80 13.30 14.96
C VAL A 299 1.85 13.61 16.44
N ASP A 300 0.78 13.31 17.20
CA ASP A 300 0.74 13.60 18.62
C ASP A 300 1.58 12.64 19.48
N ALA A 301 1.60 12.87 20.80
CA ALA A 301 2.34 12.04 21.75
C ALA A 301 1.82 10.60 21.84
N ASP A 302 0.61 10.33 21.43
CA ASP A 302 0.01 8.99 21.36
C ASP A 302 0.27 8.30 20.01
N ASN A 303 1.12 8.89 19.15
CA ASN A 303 1.51 8.45 17.81
C ASN A 303 0.37 8.53 16.78
N ILE A 304 -0.63 9.37 17.01
CA ILE A 304 -1.76 9.53 16.11
C ILE A 304 -1.49 10.70 15.15
N ASN A 305 -1.69 10.48 13.84
CA ASN A 305 -1.64 11.54 12.84
C ASN A 305 -2.77 12.53 13.10
N ARG A 306 -2.45 13.80 13.34
CA ARG A 306 -3.44 14.83 13.69
C ARG A 306 -3.60 15.90 12.63
N TYR A 307 -2.58 16.13 11.83
CA TYR A 307 -2.62 17.24 10.88
C TYR A 307 -1.69 17.03 9.71
N PHE A 308 -2.17 17.38 8.52
CA PHE A 308 -1.38 17.63 7.32
C PHE A 308 -1.80 18.97 6.75
N ASN A 309 -0.84 19.82 6.35
CA ASN A 309 -1.22 21.01 5.58
C ASN A 309 -1.62 20.60 4.15
N GLU A 310 -2.42 21.44 3.49
CA GLU A 310 -2.77 21.31 2.09
C GLU A 310 -1.68 21.90 1.18
N GLY A 311 -1.76 21.63 -0.10
CA GLY A 311 -0.84 22.14 -1.13
C GLY A 311 -0.14 21.04 -1.92
N PRO A 312 0.79 21.38 -2.79
CA PRO A 312 1.55 20.42 -3.58
C PRO A 312 2.31 19.47 -2.66
N LYS A 313 2.14 18.15 -2.86
CA LYS A 313 2.74 17.13 -2.01
C LYS A 313 3.61 16.18 -2.80
N VAL A 314 4.83 15.96 -2.33
CA VAL A 314 5.75 14.93 -2.82
C VAL A 314 5.39 13.57 -2.22
N PHE A 315 5.03 13.58 -0.92
CA PHE A 315 4.49 12.40 -0.26
C PHE A 315 2.97 12.51 -0.18
N LYS A 316 2.27 11.50 -0.65
CA LYS A 316 0.82 11.45 -0.55
C LYS A 316 0.39 11.39 0.91
N ARG A 317 -0.62 12.18 1.25
CA ARG A 317 -1.18 12.29 2.60
C ARG A 317 -2.70 12.08 2.49
N PRO A 318 -3.15 10.82 2.37
CA PRO A 318 -4.58 10.55 2.26
C PRO A 318 -5.31 11.06 3.50
N GLY A 319 -6.45 11.72 3.30
CA GLY A 319 -7.26 12.29 4.39
C GLY A 319 -7.65 11.23 5.42
N MET A 320 -7.85 9.99 4.96
CA MET A 320 -8.13 8.85 5.82
C MET A 320 -6.97 8.42 6.74
N ALA A 321 -5.76 8.97 6.60
CA ALA A 321 -4.66 8.75 7.52
C ALA A 321 -4.76 9.60 8.80
N ILE A 322 -5.61 10.63 8.82
CA ILE A 322 -5.92 11.41 10.02
C ILE A 322 -6.60 10.49 11.06
N ASP A 323 -6.28 10.73 12.33
CA ASP A 323 -6.72 9.96 13.50
C ASP A 323 -6.28 8.48 13.50
N ARG A 324 -5.30 8.12 12.67
CA ARG A 324 -4.65 6.81 12.67
C ARG A 324 -3.27 6.85 13.32
N GLU A 325 -2.88 5.71 13.87
CA GLU A 325 -1.53 5.49 14.38
C GLU A 325 -0.51 5.57 13.23
N VAL A 326 0.49 6.45 13.36
CA VAL A 326 1.49 6.76 12.32
C VAL A 326 2.22 5.52 11.80
N PHE A 327 2.44 4.53 12.66
CA PHE A 327 3.14 3.30 12.27
C PHE A 327 2.39 2.47 11.23
N THR A 328 1.08 2.59 11.21
CA THR A 328 0.19 1.86 10.29
C THR A 328 0.18 2.45 8.88
N CYS A 329 0.68 3.68 8.73
CA CYS A 329 0.81 4.36 7.45
C CYS A 329 2.16 4.09 6.76
N HIS A 330 2.99 3.20 7.33
CA HIS A 330 4.31 2.89 6.80
C HIS A 330 4.44 1.42 6.44
N PRO A 331 5.17 1.09 5.35
CA PRO A 331 5.52 -0.29 5.05
C PRO A 331 6.28 -0.94 6.21
N PRO A 332 6.16 -2.25 6.42
CA PRO A 332 6.85 -2.95 7.50
C PRO A 332 8.37 -2.73 7.53
N LYS A 333 8.98 -2.54 6.37
CA LYS A 333 10.41 -2.21 6.18
C LYS A 333 10.81 -0.91 6.91
N ILE A 334 9.94 0.11 6.88
CA ILE A 334 10.21 1.45 7.41
C ILE A 334 9.67 1.62 8.83
N GLU A 335 8.64 0.90 9.22
CA GLU A 335 7.98 1.03 10.53
C GLU A 335 8.97 0.99 11.71
N LYS A 336 9.93 0.07 11.69
CA LYS A 336 10.95 -0.06 12.75
C LYS A 336 11.77 1.21 12.92
N GLN A 337 12.13 1.86 11.82
CA GLN A 337 12.91 3.10 11.83
C GLN A 337 12.08 4.26 12.38
N VAL A 338 10.80 4.36 11.98
CA VAL A 338 9.87 5.40 12.49
C VAL A 338 9.67 5.24 13.99
N ARG A 339 9.44 4.01 14.48
CA ARG A 339 9.33 3.72 15.92
C ARG A 339 10.58 4.13 16.69
N ARG A 340 11.76 3.86 16.16
CA ARG A 340 13.03 4.26 16.78
C ARG A 340 13.15 5.78 16.89
N ILE A 341 12.91 6.52 15.80
CA ILE A 341 13.02 7.99 15.78
C ILE A 341 12.05 8.61 16.79
N ILE A 342 10.79 8.19 16.81
CA ILE A 342 9.79 8.71 17.76
C ILE A 342 10.16 8.35 19.20
N GLY A 343 10.69 7.15 19.44
CA GLY A 343 11.20 6.75 20.76
C GLY A 343 12.33 7.67 21.25
N GLU A 344 13.34 7.91 20.41
CA GLU A 344 14.47 8.82 20.71
C GLU A 344 14.02 10.27 20.96
N PHE A 345 12.98 10.74 20.26
CA PHE A 345 12.37 12.05 20.53
C PHE A 345 11.63 12.10 21.89
N ARG A 346 10.91 11.04 22.21
CA ARG A 346 10.16 10.93 23.46
C ARG A 346 11.09 10.89 24.68
N ASP A 347 12.19 10.15 24.55
CA ASP A 347 13.19 9.99 25.60
C ASP A 347 14.11 11.22 25.73
N GLY A 348 14.03 12.17 24.77
CA GLY A 348 14.85 13.37 24.77
C GLY A 348 16.32 13.13 24.34
N THR A 349 16.58 12.00 23.72
CA THR A 349 17.92 11.65 23.20
C THR A 349 18.23 12.42 21.91
N LEU A 350 17.19 12.69 21.12
CA LEU A 350 17.26 13.50 19.89
C LEU A 350 16.09 14.49 19.85
N ASP A 351 16.31 15.62 19.18
CA ASP A 351 15.25 16.59 18.88
C ASP A 351 15.02 16.78 17.38
N LYS A 352 15.94 16.30 16.54
CA LYS A 352 15.87 16.48 15.08
C LYS A 352 16.60 15.35 14.35
N VAL A 353 15.98 14.83 13.29
CA VAL A 353 16.56 13.87 12.38
C VAL A 353 16.34 14.33 10.94
N PRO A 354 17.36 14.87 10.23
CA PRO A 354 17.28 15.18 8.81
C PRO A 354 17.55 13.92 7.97
N VAL A 355 16.76 13.72 6.93
CA VAL A 355 16.93 12.63 5.96
C VAL A 355 16.95 13.22 4.55
N TRP A 356 18.03 13.02 3.83
CA TRP A 356 18.15 13.38 2.43
C TRP A 356 17.72 12.21 1.57
N MET A 357 16.90 12.48 0.55
CA MET A 357 16.48 11.46 -0.40
C MET A 357 16.24 12.07 -1.77
N GLU A 358 16.31 11.23 -2.78
CA GLU A 358 15.86 11.55 -4.13
C GLU A 358 14.46 10.97 -4.35
N LYS A 359 13.54 11.80 -4.82
CA LYS A 359 12.19 11.38 -5.18
C LYS A 359 11.71 12.14 -6.42
N ASN A 360 11.22 11.38 -7.41
CA ASN A 360 10.77 11.94 -8.70
C ASN A 360 11.84 12.77 -9.42
N GLY A 361 13.12 12.38 -9.31
CA GLY A 361 14.26 13.09 -9.90
C GLY A 361 14.59 14.43 -9.22
N ARG A 362 14.09 14.67 -8.00
CA ARG A 362 14.33 15.89 -7.22
C ARG A 362 14.94 15.55 -5.86
N THR A 363 15.84 16.39 -5.40
CA THR A 363 16.47 16.26 -4.09
C THR A 363 15.54 16.81 -3.00
N MET A 364 15.15 15.95 -2.08
CA MET A 364 14.25 16.28 -0.96
C MET A 364 14.99 16.22 0.36
N LEU A 365 14.70 17.16 1.24
CA LEU A 365 15.08 17.11 2.64
C LEU A 365 13.83 16.88 3.50
N VAL A 366 13.75 15.69 4.09
CA VAL A 366 12.73 15.36 5.09
C VAL A 366 13.33 15.57 6.47
N THR A 367 12.70 16.40 7.28
CA THR A 367 13.18 16.68 8.63
C THR A 367 12.11 16.28 9.64
N TYR A 368 12.45 15.31 10.48
CA TYR A 368 11.64 14.94 11.66
C TYR A 368 12.12 15.73 12.86
N MET A 369 11.18 16.27 13.65
CA MET A 369 11.48 17.11 14.82
C MET A 369 10.57 16.76 15.99
N ALA A 370 11.15 16.69 17.19
CA ALA A 370 10.39 16.61 18.41
C ALA A 370 9.67 17.94 18.68
N VAL A 371 8.36 17.88 18.88
CA VAL A 371 7.57 19.03 19.31
C VAL A 371 7.41 18.97 20.83
N ARG A 372 7.83 20.06 21.52
CA ARG A 372 7.78 20.15 22.96
C ARG A 372 6.97 21.36 23.43
N ASP A 373 6.29 21.23 24.53
CA ASP A 373 5.58 22.32 25.14
C ASP A 373 6.54 23.30 25.87
N ARG A 374 5.97 24.37 26.46
CA ARG A 374 6.74 25.36 27.22
C ARG A 374 7.47 24.81 28.48
N HIS A 375 7.13 23.60 28.88
CA HIS A 375 7.76 22.87 29.98
C HIS A 375 8.74 21.80 29.50
N ASN A 376 9.12 21.85 28.22
CA ASN A 376 10.00 20.90 27.55
C ASN A 376 9.46 19.46 27.52
N ARG A 377 8.16 19.26 27.72
CA ARG A 377 7.54 17.93 27.58
C ARG A 377 7.28 17.63 26.12
N TYR A 378 7.61 16.43 25.67
CA TYR A 378 7.28 15.95 24.34
C TYR A 378 5.76 15.87 24.16
N ILE A 379 5.24 16.53 23.14
CA ILE A 379 3.81 16.57 22.79
C ILE A 379 3.53 16.00 21.40
N GLY A 380 4.58 15.64 20.66
CA GLY A 380 4.43 15.04 19.34
C GLY A 380 5.66 15.17 18.48
N THR A 381 5.55 14.66 17.26
CA THR A 381 6.57 14.75 16.19
C THR A 381 6.02 15.56 15.04
N MET A 382 6.80 16.49 14.51
CA MET A 382 6.54 17.20 13.27
C MET A 382 7.47 16.67 12.18
N GLU A 383 6.91 16.41 11.02
CA GLU A 383 7.66 16.14 9.78
C GLU A 383 7.53 17.33 8.85
N ILE A 384 8.65 17.79 8.31
CA ILE A 384 8.71 18.81 7.26
C ILE A 384 9.41 18.22 6.04
N VAL A 385 8.78 18.34 4.87
CA VAL A 385 9.38 17.97 3.59
C VAL A 385 9.66 19.21 2.79
N GLN A 386 10.90 19.35 2.35
CA GLN A 386 11.38 20.49 1.59
C GLN A 386 12.02 20.03 0.26
N ASP A 387 11.58 20.63 -0.83
CA ASP A 387 12.24 20.51 -2.13
C ASP A 387 13.50 21.37 -2.16
N MET A 388 14.63 20.76 -2.37
CA MET A 388 15.94 21.43 -2.31
C MET A 388 16.49 21.82 -3.68
N GLU A 389 15.84 21.46 -4.78
CA GLU A 389 16.35 21.74 -6.14
C GLU A 389 16.70 23.21 -6.36
N LEU A 390 15.77 24.11 -6.03
CA LEU A 390 16.00 25.55 -6.18
C LEU A 390 17.13 26.07 -5.27
N SER A 391 17.29 25.48 -4.10
CA SER A 391 18.35 25.86 -3.15
C SER A 391 19.73 25.38 -3.62
N LEU A 392 19.80 24.22 -4.26
CA LEU A 392 21.05 23.65 -4.76
C LEU A 392 21.57 24.38 -6.03
N ILE A 393 20.67 24.85 -6.90
CA ILE A 393 21.03 25.62 -8.09
C ILE A 393 21.73 26.95 -7.74
N HIS A 394 21.41 27.53 -6.58
CA HIS A 394 22.02 28.80 -6.14
C HIS A 394 23.36 28.64 -5.39
N ILE A 395 23.77 27.40 -5.06
CA ILE A 395 25.03 27.11 -4.35
C ILE A 395 26.14 26.68 -5.34
N SER A 396 25.79 26.30 -6.54
CA SER A 396 26.72 25.96 -7.64
C SER A 396 27.01 27.18 -8.51
#